data_68d00f2c6d8f44418d86d90c03eb1317
#
_entry.id   68d00f2c6d8f44418d86d90c03eb1317
#
_cell.length_a   1.000
_cell.length_b   1.000
_cell.length_c   1.000
_cell.angle_alpha   90.00
_cell.angle_beta   90.00
_cell.angle_gamma   90.00
#
_symmetry.space_group_name_H-M   'P 1'
#
loop_
_entity.id
_entity.type
_entity.pdbx_description
1 polymer ?
#
loop_
_entity_poly.entity_id
_entity_poly.type
_entity_poly.pdbx_seq_one_letter_code
_entity_poly.pdbx_strand_id
1 'polypeptide(L)'
;MTSKIIKNISYLSTHWSKFFLLAAILLLSSCYYYPNEQVVTQPARNQQNSTAVTQIYFYPTKGQSTEQQSRDHYACYNWAVDQTGFDPSVSSIVPEQRVRVVPMPPPGHDTVIMSIAGAVLGALIAGPRHAGGGALMGAAGGAMAGAVSDASRAESARQMEEAYQNRDQARDLHKEKMALHFRRAMSACMEGRGYTVK
;
A
#
# COMPACT_ATOMS: atom_id res chain seq x y z
N MET A 1 -12.39 -26.23 -64.63
CA MET A 1 -11.60 -26.47 -63.40
C MET A 1 -11.37 -25.20 -62.56
N THR A 2 -11.43 -24.03 -63.12
CA THR A 2 -11.19 -22.71 -62.46
C THR A 2 -12.28 -22.25 -61.49
N SER A 3 -13.55 -22.61 -61.71
CA SER A 3 -14.68 -22.14 -60.88
C SER A 3 -14.71 -22.72 -59.44
N LYS A 4 -14.18 -23.91 -59.21
CA LYS A 4 -14.08 -24.53 -57.86
C LYS A 4 -12.98 -23.94 -57.00
N ILE A 5 -11.91 -23.47 -57.62
CA ILE A 5 -10.75 -22.87 -56.90
C ILE A 5 -11.14 -21.48 -56.36
N ILE A 6 -11.88 -20.70 -57.14
CA ILE A 6 -12.31 -19.35 -56.74
C ILE A 6 -13.32 -19.40 -55.56
N LYS A 7 -14.25 -20.36 -55.54
CA LYS A 7 -15.18 -20.58 -54.43
C LYS A 7 -14.49 -21.01 -53.14
N ASN A 8 -13.41 -21.79 -53.21
CA ASN A 8 -12.66 -22.21 -52.03
C ASN A 8 -11.84 -21.05 -51.42
N ILE A 9 -11.31 -20.16 -52.26
CA ILE A 9 -10.55 -18.99 -51.80
C ILE A 9 -11.48 -17.97 -51.13
N SER A 10 -12.68 -17.75 -51.62
CA SER A 10 -13.65 -16.86 -51.01
C SER A 10 -14.20 -17.41 -49.67
N TYR A 11 -14.35 -18.72 -49.55
CA TYR A 11 -14.76 -19.38 -48.29
C TYR A 11 -13.68 -19.30 -47.22
N LEU A 12 -12.41 -19.42 -47.59
CA LEU A 12 -11.27 -19.28 -46.66
C LEU A 12 -11.14 -17.85 -46.17
N SER A 13 -11.35 -16.83 -47.02
CA SER A 13 -11.20 -15.43 -46.67
C SER A 13 -12.30 -14.96 -45.71
N THR A 14 -13.52 -15.44 -45.84
CA THR A 14 -14.65 -15.12 -44.96
C THR A 14 -14.52 -15.75 -43.56
N HIS A 15 -13.95 -16.94 -43.46
CA HIS A 15 -13.66 -17.58 -42.18
C HIS A 15 -12.47 -16.91 -41.44
N TRP A 16 -11.45 -16.50 -42.18
CA TRP A 16 -10.30 -15.78 -41.63
C TRP A 16 -10.70 -14.39 -41.08
N SER A 17 -11.53 -13.66 -41.82
CA SER A 17 -12.05 -12.36 -41.36
C SER A 17 -12.86 -12.49 -40.06
N LYS A 18 -13.70 -13.52 -39.94
CA LYS A 18 -14.45 -13.78 -38.68
C LYS A 18 -13.52 -14.21 -37.53
N PHE A 19 -12.46 -14.94 -37.82
CA PHE A 19 -11.47 -15.36 -36.83
C PHE A 19 -10.67 -14.15 -36.32
N PHE A 20 -10.26 -13.24 -37.22
CA PHE A 20 -9.60 -11.99 -36.84
C PHE A 20 -10.52 -11.06 -36.04
N LEU A 21 -11.79 -10.99 -36.37
CA LEU A 21 -12.78 -10.19 -35.67
C LEU A 21 -13.05 -10.73 -34.26
N LEU A 22 -13.11 -12.06 -34.12
CA LEU A 22 -13.28 -12.71 -32.82
C LEU A 22 -12.02 -12.59 -31.97
N ALA A 23 -10.83 -12.69 -32.54
CA ALA A 23 -9.57 -12.44 -31.86
C ALA A 23 -9.41 -10.96 -31.41
N ALA A 24 -9.84 -10.01 -32.24
CA ALA A 24 -9.84 -8.60 -31.91
C ALA A 24 -10.81 -8.28 -30.74
N ILE A 25 -12.00 -8.90 -30.73
CA ILE A 25 -12.97 -8.75 -29.63
C ILE A 25 -12.41 -9.33 -28.33
N LEU A 26 -11.74 -10.50 -28.37
CA LEU A 26 -11.09 -11.10 -27.22
C LEU A 26 -9.93 -10.26 -26.70
N LEU A 27 -9.17 -9.59 -27.57
CA LEU A 27 -8.09 -8.68 -27.18
C LEU A 27 -8.63 -7.38 -26.57
N LEU A 28 -9.76 -6.87 -27.03
CA LEU A 28 -10.39 -5.68 -26.48
C LEU A 28 -11.06 -5.94 -25.11
N SER A 29 -11.58 -7.13 -24.87
CA SER A 29 -12.16 -7.50 -23.57
C SER A 29 -11.10 -7.68 -22.46
N SER A 30 -9.83 -7.87 -22.82
CA SER A 30 -8.73 -8.01 -21.84
C SER A 30 -8.35 -6.67 -21.16
N CYS A 31 -8.79 -5.52 -21.68
CA CYS A 31 -8.52 -4.21 -21.07
C CYS A 31 -9.38 -3.88 -19.84
N TYR A 32 -10.29 -4.75 -19.42
CA TYR A 32 -11.21 -4.48 -18.30
C TYR A 32 -10.77 -5.07 -16.97
N TYR A 33 -9.54 -5.54 -16.87
CA TYR A 33 -9.00 -6.04 -15.60
C TYR A 33 -8.44 -4.89 -14.77
N TYR A 34 -9.22 -4.40 -13.83
CA TYR A 34 -8.79 -3.44 -12.82
C TYR A 34 -8.02 -4.21 -11.74
N PRO A 35 -6.74 -3.97 -11.53
CA PRO A 35 -6.03 -4.59 -10.41
C PRO A 35 -6.59 -4.02 -9.11
N ASN A 36 -7.35 -4.83 -8.39
CA ASN A 36 -7.74 -4.51 -7.02
C ASN A 36 -6.51 -4.67 -6.11
N GLU A 37 -5.77 -3.59 -5.93
CA GLU A 37 -4.75 -3.53 -4.90
C GLU A 37 -5.43 -3.60 -3.53
N GLN A 38 -5.10 -4.60 -2.73
CA GLN A 38 -5.61 -4.70 -1.37
C GLN A 38 -4.73 -3.90 -0.44
N VAL A 39 -5.32 -2.86 0.14
CA VAL A 39 -4.73 -2.09 1.22
C VAL A 39 -4.99 -2.82 2.53
N VAL A 40 -3.96 -3.44 3.09
CA VAL A 40 -4.04 -4.12 4.38
C VAL A 40 -3.55 -3.17 5.46
N THR A 41 -4.44 -2.83 6.39
CA THR A 41 -4.06 -2.07 7.59
C THR A 41 -3.48 -3.01 8.63
N GLN A 42 -2.25 -2.78 9.05
CA GLN A 42 -1.62 -3.51 10.15
C GLN A 42 -1.50 -2.58 11.36
N PRO A 43 -1.79 -3.08 12.59
CA PRO A 43 -1.51 -2.29 13.79
C PRO A 43 -0.01 -2.03 13.90
N ALA A 44 0.36 -0.78 14.16
CA ALA A 44 1.77 -0.43 14.32
C ALA A 44 2.37 -1.15 15.53
N ARG A 45 3.47 -1.84 15.31
CA ARG A 45 4.16 -2.68 16.32
C ARG A 45 4.74 -1.88 17.50
N ASN A 46 4.79 -0.55 17.43
CA ASN A 46 5.45 0.31 18.42
C ASN A 46 4.50 1.34 19.03
N GLN A 47 3.49 0.88 19.80
CA GLN A 47 2.73 1.78 20.68
C GLN A 47 3.53 2.29 21.90
N GLN A 48 4.72 1.74 22.16
CA GLN A 48 5.50 2.07 23.36
C GLN A 48 6.23 3.43 23.31
N ASN A 49 6.42 4.01 22.12
CA ASN A 49 7.23 5.24 22.00
C ASN A 49 6.45 6.54 22.24
N SER A 50 5.13 6.55 22.08
CA SER A 50 4.34 7.79 22.27
C SER A 50 4.20 8.19 23.74
N THR A 51 4.19 7.23 24.65
CA THR A 51 4.12 7.50 26.11
C THR A 51 5.42 8.10 26.64
N ALA A 52 6.56 7.69 26.10
CA ALA A 52 7.89 8.18 26.54
C ALA A 52 8.10 9.66 26.19
N VAL A 53 7.53 10.15 25.10
CA VAL A 53 7.72 11.55 24.65
C VAL A 53 6.97 12.54 25.53
N THR A 54 5.90 12.12 26.22
CA THR A 54 5.09 13.00 27.09
C THR A 54 5.35 12.81 28.58
N GLN A 55 6.23 11.87 28.95
CA GLN A 55 6.56 11.60 30.33
C GLN A 55 7.46 12.72 30.89
N ILE A 56 7.00 13.41 31.94
CA ILE A 56 7.67 14.52 32.59
C ILE A 56 7.61 14.28 34.09
N TYR A 57 8.73 14.48 34.77
CA TYR A 57 8.80 14.33 36.22
C TYR A 57 8.90 15.70 36.88
N PHE A 58 8.06 15.93 37.90
CA PHE A 58 7.98 17.18 38.64
C PHE A 58 8.32 16.95 40.12
N TYR A 59 9.20 17.77 40.66
CA TYR A 59 9.65 17.71 42.06
C TYR A 59 9.28 18.98 42.78
N PRO A 60 8.50 18.94 43.90
CA PRO A 60 8.10 20.09 44.65
C PRO A 60 9.33 20.71 45.34
N THR A 61 9.51 22.04 45.23
CA THR A 61 10.63 22.79 45.85
C THR A 61 10.21 23.60 47.07
N LYS A 62 8.90 23.76 47.28
CA LYS A 62 8.35 24.60 48.39
C LYS A 62 7.56 23.78 49.41
N GLY A 63 7.75 22.43 49.45
CA GLY A 63 7.02 21.59 50.39
C GLY A 63 5.54 21.41 50.10
N GLN A 64 5.12 21.50 48.81
CA GLN A 64 3.72 21.33 48.40
C GLN A 64 3.20 19.95 48.83
N SER A 65 1.98 19.92 49.42
CA SER A 65 1.32 18.65 49.77
C SER A 65 0.94 17.83 48.55
N THR A 66 0.72 16.52 48.73
CA THR A 66 0.30 15.63 47.63
C THR A 66 -0.99 16.07 46.97
N GLU A 67 -1.95 16.59 47.74
CA GLU A 67 -3.21 17.11 47.22
C GLU A 67 -2.98 18.37 46.38
N GLN A 68 -2.07 19.24 46.81
CA GLN A 68 -1.68 20.43 46.06
C GLN A 68 -0.95 20.03 44.75
N GLN A 69 -0.03 19.11 44.85
CA GLN A 69 0.67 18.59 43.63
C GLN A 69 -0.32 18.06 42.60
N SER A 70 -1.33 17.27 43.02
CA SER A 70 -2.36 16.75 42.13
C SER A 70 -3.20 17.87 41.49
N ARG A 71 -3.61 18.87 42.25
CA ARG A 71 -4.36 20.02 41.71
C ARG A 71 -3.52 20.86 40.75
N ASP A 72 -2.26 21.13 41.10
CA ASP A 72 -1.34 21.90 40.26
C ASP A 72 -1.05 21.16 38.96
N HIS A 73 -0.80 19.85 39.04
CA HIS A 73 -0.59 19.00 37.86
C HIS A 73 -1.80 19.03 36.93
N TYR A 74 -3.00 18.83 37.46
CA TYR A 74 -4.23 18.84 36.66
C TYR A 74 -4.49 20.21 36.02
N ALA A 75 -4.29 21.28 36.75
CA ALA A 75 -4.48 22.66 36.25
C ALA A 75 -3.47 22.98 35.14
N CYS A 76 -2.18 22.61 35.34
CA CYS A 76 -1.16 22.82 34.32
C CYS A 76 -1.36 21.92 33.09
N TYR A 77 -1.87 20.70 33.27
CA TYR A 77 -2.22 19.81 32.17
C TYR A 77 -3.30 20.43 31.27
N ASN A 78 -4.42 20.86 31.87
CA ASN A 78 -5.51 21.48 31.11
C ASN A 78 -5.04 22.77 30.42
N TRP A 79 -4.27 23.61 31.12
CA TRP A 79 -3.71 24.81 30.51
C TRP A 79 -2.78 24.48 29.32
N ALA A 80 -1.92 23.47 29.46
CA ALA A 80 -1.03 23.04 28.38
C ALA A 80 -1.79 22.48 27.17
N VAL A 81 -2.88 21.73 27.40
CA VAL A 81 -3.79 21.26 26.33
C VAL A 81 -4.42 22.44 25.61
N ASP A 82 -4.97 23.41 26.37
CA ASP A 82 -5.62 24.62 25.81
C ASP A 82 -4.63 25.46 24.98
N GLN A 83 -3.38 25.60 25.46
CA GLN A 83 -2.36 26.39 24.78
C GLN A 83 -1.82 25.71 23.51
N THR A 84 -1.75 24.39 23.47
CA THR A 84 -1.09 23.66 22.39
C THR A 84 -2.06 22.97 21.44
N GLY A 85 -3.33 22.81 21.84
CA GLY A 85 -4.31 21.99 21.10
C GLY A 85 -3.97 20.51 21.06
N PHE A 86 -3.01 20.05 21.88
CA PHE A 86 -2.56 18.67 21.89
C PHE A 86 -2.88 18.01 23.22
N ASP A 87 -3.68 16.94 23.16
CA ASP A 87 -4.03 16.13 24.33
C ASP A 87 -3.33 14.74 24.21
N PRO A 88 -2.33 14.48 25.07
CA PRO A 88 -1.62 13.18 25.07
C PRO A 88 -2.54 12.00 25.38
N SER A 89 -3.59 12.21 26.19
CA SER A 89 -4.51 11.14 26.58
C SER A 89 -5.32 10.63 25.40
N VAL A 90 -5.76 11.53 24.52
CA VAL A 90 -6.52 11.18 23.30
C VAL A 90 -5.60 10.56 22.25
N SER A 91 -4.40 11.10 22.07
CA SER A 91 -3.46 10.61 21.07
C SER A 91 -2.94 9.19 21.33
N SER A 92 -2.95 8.74 22.59
CA SER A 92 -2.53 7.40 23.00
C SER A 92 -3.62 6.33 22.81
N ILE A 93 -4.88 6.73 22.70
CA ILE A 93 -6.03 5.80 22.58
C ILE A 93 -6.21 5.32 21.14
N VAL A 94 -5.87 6.14 20.15
CA VAL A 94 -6.04 5.78 18.74
C VAL A 94 -4.89 4.89 18.28
N PRO A 95 -5.15 3.59 17.96
CA PRO A 95 -4.11 2.72 17.46
C PRO A 95 -3.51 3.29 16.16
N GLU A 96 -2.20 3.42 16.12
CA GLU A 96 -1.50 3.74 14.87
C GLU A 96 -1.65 2.59 13.89
N GLN A 97 -2.37 2.83 12.80
CA GLN A 97 -2.53 1.87 11.72
C GLN A 97 -1.56 2.22 10.61
N ARG A 98 -0.64 1.31 10.30
CA ARG A 98 0.21 1.42 9.12
C ARG A 98 -0.44 0.71 7.95
N VAL A 99 -0.41 1.36 6.80
CA VAL A 99 -0.93 0.81 5.55
C VAL A 99 0.17 -0.01 4.88
N ARG A 100 -0.14 -1.26 4.55
CA ARG A 100 0.67 -2.10 3.67
C ARG A 100 -0.09 -2.36 2.38
N VAL A 101 0.54 -2.10 1.25
CA VAL A 101 -0.03 -2.34 -0.07
C VAL A 101 0.41 -3.73 -0.54
N VAL A 102 -0.57 -4.58 -0.79
CA VAL A 102 -0.33 -5.94 -1.31
C VAL A 102 -0.81 -5.98 -2.75
N PRO A 103 0.07 -6.27 -3.72
CA PRO A 103 -0.35 -6.39 -5.12
C PRO A 103 -1.28 -7.59 -5.29
N MET A 104 -2.38 -7.37 -6.01
CA MET A 104 -3.35 -8.40 -6.36
C MET A 104 -3.54 -8.40 -7.90
N PRO A 105 -3.46 -9.54 -8.53
CA PRO A 105 -3.08 -10.86 -8.03
C PRO A 105 -1.63 -10.92 -7.54
N PRO A 106 -1.27 -11.96 -6.75
CA PRO A 106 0.07 -12.08 -6.19
C PRO A 106 1.14 -12.20 -7.29
N PRO A 107 2.40 -11.80 -6.98
CA PRO A 107 3.49 -11.90 -7.94
C PRO A 107 3.66 -13.31 -8.48
N GLY A 108 3.91 -13.43 -9.80
CA GLY A 108 4.02 -14.71 -10.52
C GLY A 108 2.72 -15.21 -11.13
N HIS A 109 1.58 -14.67 -10.77
CA HIS A 109 0.28 -15.09 -11.31
C HIS A 109 0.18 -14.91 -12.83
N ASP A 110 0.53 -13.74 -13.35
CA ASP A 110 0.48 -13.46 -14.78
C ASP A 110 1.56 -14.24 -15.54
N THR A 111 2.72 -14.42 -14.94
CA THR A 111 3.79 -15.25 -15.49
C THR A 111 3.28 -16.65 -15.78
N VAL A 112 2.58 -17.27 -14.84
CA VAL A 112 2.03 -18.63 -15.00
C VAL A 112 0.90 -18.64 -16.04
N ILE A 113 -0.08 -17.75 -15.93
CA ILE A 113 -1.22 -17.73 -16.85
C ILE A 113 -0.79 -17.43 -18.28
N MET A 114 0.07 -16.45 -18.48
CA MET A 114 0.55 -16.08 -19.81
C MET A 114 1.47 -17.16 -20.42
N SER A 115 2.24 -17.89 -19.58
CA SER A 115 3.03 -19.02 -20.08
C SER A 115 2.14 -20.15 -20.60
N ILE A 116 1.07 -20.48 -19.90
CA ILE A 116 0.10 -21.51 -20.34
C ILE A 116 -0.62 -21.05 -21.59
N ALA A 117 -1.13 -19.83 -21.62
CA ALA A 117 -1.81 -19.27 -22.79
C ALA A 117 -0.89 -19.20 -24.01
N GLY A 118 0.35 -18.77 -23.81
CA GLY A 118 1.38 -18.77 -24.85
C GLY A 118 1.71 -20.14 -25.37
N ALA A 119 1.81 -21.16 -24.49
CA ALA A 119 2.03 -22.56 -24.91
C ALA A 119 0.92 -23.07 -25.81
N VAL A 120 -0.34 -22.82 -25.43
CA VAL A 120 -1.50 -23.24 -26.24
C VAL A 120 -1.50 -22.56 -27.60
N LEU A 121 -1.32 -21.24 -27.63
CA LEU A 121 -1.27 -20.48 -28.88
C LEU A 121 -0.09 -20.89 -29.76
N GLY A 122 1.08 -21.08 -29.18
CA GLY A 122 2.27 -21.52 -29.90
C GLY A 122 2.11 -22.93 -30.51
N ALA A 123 1.48 -23.86 -29.79
CA ALA A 123 1.16 -25.18 -30.30
C ALA A 123 0.18 -25.15 -31.51
N LEU A 124 -0.86 -24.31 -31.41
CA LEU A 124 -1.85 -24.14 -32.47
C LEU A 124 -1.25 -23.52 -33.74
N ILE A 125 -0.38 -22.52 -33.60
CA ILE A 125 0.28 -21.85 -34.73
C ILE A 125 1.29 -22.78 -35.41
N ALA A 126 2.07 -23.56 -34.65
CA ALA A 126 3.08 -24.46 -35.17
C ALA A 126 2.47 -25.71 -35.89
N GLY A 127 1.21 -25.98 -35.60
CA GLY A 127 0.49 -27.13 -36.22
C GLY A 127 0.91 -28.48 -35.65
N PRO A 128 0.23 -29.59 -36.07
CA PRO A 128 0.33 -30.90 -35.41
C PRO A 128 1.71 -31.55 -35.47
N ARG A 129 2.55 -31.19 -36.47
CA ARG A 129 3.90 -31.77 -36.64
C ARG A 129 4.96 -31.10 -35.76
N HIS A 130 4.73 -29.86 -35.34
CA HIS A 130 5.67 -29.04 -34.57
C HIS A 130 5.07 -28.46 -33.28
N ALA A 131 3.92 -28.99 -32.82
CA ALA A 131 3.18 -28.48 -31.70
C ALA A 131 4.01 -28.37 -30.42
N GLY A 132 4.90 -29.35 -30.15
CA GLY A 132 5.76 -29.32 -28.97
C GLY A 132 6.77 -28.16 -28.99
N GLY A 133 7.42 -27.93 -30.14
CA GLY A 133 8.35 -26.78 -30.29
C GLY A 133 7.63 -25.45 -30.21
N GLY A 134 6.45 -25.33 -30.85
CA GLY A 134 5.60 -24.16 -30.80
C GLY A 134 5.12 -23.86 -29.37
N ALA A 135 4.72 -24.89 -28.62
CA ALA A 135 4.32 -24.76 -27.23
C ALA A 135 5.44 -24.20 -26.32
N LEU A 136 6.67 -24.75 -26.49
CA LEU A 136 7.83 -24.29 -25.72
C LEU A 136 8.17 -22.83 -26.00
N MET A 137 8.22 -22.43 -27.27
CA MET A 137 8.50 -21.03 -27.67
C MET A 137 7.39 -20.09 -27.20
N GLY A 138 6.14 -20.52 -27.32
CA GLY A 138 4.99 -19.75 -26.86
C GLY A 138 4.94 -19.61 -25.34
N ALA A 139 5.25 -20.69 -24.60
CA ALA A 139 5.36 -20.64 -23.13
C ALA A 139 6.44 -19.66 -22.67
N ALA A 140 7.63 -19.71 -23.29
CA ALA A 140 8.72 -18.81 -22.95
C ALA A 140 8.36 -17.33 -23.23
N GLY A 141 7.77 -17.03 -24.38
CA GLY A 141 7.30 -15.68 -24.71
C GLY A 141 6.20 -15.19 -23.77
N GLY A 142 5.23 -16.05 -23.46
CA GLY A 142 4.17 -15.76 -22.50
C GLY A 142 4.69 -15.55 -21.10
N ALA A 143 5.64 -16.37 -20.63
CA ALA A 143 6.27 -16.21 -19.32
C ALA A 143 6.99 -14.86 -19.20
N MET A 144 7.74 -14.44 -20.23
CA MET A 144 8.42 -13.14 -20.23
C MET A 144 7.41 -11.98 -20.16
N ALA A 145 6.36 -12.03 -20.97
CA ALA A 145 5.31 -11.01 -20.96
C ALA A 145 4.61 -10.94 -19.60
N GLY A 146 4.29 -12.09 -18.99
CA GLY A 146 3.69 -12.18 -17.67
C GLY A 146 4.62 -11.66 -16.57
N ALA A 147 5.93 -11.96 -16.64
CA ALA A 147 6.91 -11.46 -15.68
C ALA A 147 7.03 -9.92 -15.71
N VAL A 148 6.98 -9.31 -16.89
CA VAL A 148 6.95 -7.82 -17.02
C VAL A 148 5.69 -7.25 -16.40
N SER A 149 4.52 -7.88 -16.62
CA SER A 149 3.26 -7.48 -15.99
C SER A 149 3.31 -7.59 -14.48
N ASP A 150 3.79 -8.71 -13.94
CA ASP A 150 3.95 -8.92 -12.50
C ASP A 150 4.92 -7.89 -11.88
N ALA A 151 6.06 -7.62 -12.55
CA ALA A 151 7.05 -6.63 -12.10
C ALA A 151 6.48 -5.21 -12.08
N SER A 152 5.71 -4.82 -13.09
CA SER A 152 5.10 -3.48 -13.14
C SER A 152 4.09 -3.27 -12.02
N ARG A 153 3.28 -4.29 -11.68
CA ARG A 153 2.35 -4.23 -10.54
C ARG A 153 3.09 -4.18 -9.20
N ALA A 154 4.13 -4.99 -9.03
CA ALA A 154 4.94 -4.96 -7.83
C ALA A 154 5.59 -3.58 -7.61
N GLU A 155 6.03 -2.94 -8.69
CA GLU A 155 6.59 -1.59 -8.64
C GLU A 155 5.53 -0.55 -8.29
N SER A 156 4.34 -0.62 -8.90
CA SER A 156 3.22 0.27 -8.55
C SER A 156 2.81 0.15 -7.07
N ALA A 157 2.75 -1.08 -6.56
CA ALA A 157 2.45 -1.33 -5.15
C ALA A 157 3.52 -0.75 -4.22
N ARG A 158 4.81 -0.86 -4.57
CA ARG A 158 5.91 -0.22 -3.82
C ARG A 158 5.81 1.30 -3.79
N GLN A 159 5.57 1.93 -4.94
CA GLN A 159 5.43 3.39 -5.02
C GLN A 159 4.26 3.88 -4.18
N MET A 160 3.15 3.15 -4.18
CA MET A 160 2.01 3.45 -3.32
C MET A 160 2.34 3.27 -1.84
N GLU A 161 3.03 2.19 -1.46
CA GLU A 161 3.47 1.94 -0.08
C GLU A 161 4.43 3.03 0.41
N GLU A 162 5.39 3.47 -0.43
CA GLU A 162 6.29 4.58 -0.13
C GLU A 162 5.52 5.89 0.08
N ALA A 163 4.51 6.18 -0.74
CA ALA A 163 3.67 7.36 -0.56
C ALA A 163 2.91 7.34 0.77
N TYR A 164 2.38 6.19 1.19
CA TYR A 164 1.75 6.02 2.50
C TYR A 164 2.77 6.16 3.64
N GLN A 165 3.95 5.56 3.52
CA GLN A 165 5.02 5.65 4.53
C GLN A 165 5.49 7.11 4.71
N ASN A 166 5.69 7.85 3.63
CA ASN A 166 6.07 9.27 3.69
C ASN A 166 4.99 10.11 4.39
N ARG A 167 3.72 9.83 4.13
CA ARG A 167 2.59 10.49 4.79
C ARG A 167 2.52 10.15 6.29
N ASP A 168 2.76 8.88 6.63
CA ASP A 168 2.78 8.43 8.02
C ASP A 168 3.94 9.07 8.78
N GLN A 169 5.13 9.10 8.19
CA GLN A 169 6.30 9.77 8.76
C GLN A 169 6.06 11.26 8.99
N ALA A 170 5.44 11.96 8.03
CA ALA A 170 5.09 13.37 8.20
C ALA A 170 4.10 13.59 9.37
N ARG A 171 3.12 12.68 9.53
CA ARG A 171 2.18 12.73 10.67
C ARG A 171 2.88 12.45 11.99
N ASP A 172 3.81 11.49 12.03
CA ASP A 172 4.55 11.15 13.25
C ASP A 172 5.44 12.32 13.69
N LEU A 173 6.16 12.95 12.77
CA LEU A 173 6.94 14.15 13.04
C LEU A 173 6.08 15.32 13.52
N HIS A 174 4.87 15.48 12.97
CA HIS A 174 3.94 16.50 13.43
C HIS A 174 3.46 16.22 14.85
N LYS A 175 3.07 14.99 15.18
CA LYS A 175 2.67 14.58 16.53
C LYS A 175 3.81 14.77 17.54
N GLU A 176 5.03 14.38 17.19
CA GLU A 176 6.21 14.57 18.04
C GLU A 176 6.43 16.05 18.33
N LYS A 177 6.34 16.91 17.32
CA LYS A 177 6.44 18.37 17.50
C LYS A 177 5.36 18.90 18.45
N MET A 178 4.11 18.47 18.29
CA MET A 178 3.02 18.87 19.19
C MET A 178 3.24 18.39 20.61
N ALA A 179 3.71 17.15 20.80
CA ALA A 179 4.06 16.60 22.10
C ALA A 179 5.20 17.39 22.79
N LEU A 180 6.20 17.82 22.03
CA LEU A 180 7.28 18.68 22.54
C LEU A 180 6.76 20.06 22.97
N HIS A 181 5.82 20.66 22.23
CA HIS A 181 5.18 21.91 22.61
C HIS A 181 4.38 21.76 23.89
N PHE A 182 3.59 20.66 24.00
CA PHE A 182 2.86 20.34 25.24
C PHE A 182 3.81 20.20 26.45
N ARG A 183 4.92 19.44 26.31
CA ARG A 183 5.91 19.30 27.39
C ARG A 183 6.45 20.66 27.86
N ARG A 184 6.79 21.54 26.92
CA ARG A 184 7.29 22.89 27.23
C ARG A 184 6.25 23.73 27.99
N ALA A 185 4.99 23.70 27.52
CA ALA A 185 3.90 24.41 28.19
C ALA A 185 3.66 23.87 29.60
N MET A 186 3.58 22.55 29.74
CA MET A 186 3.40 21.87 31.02
C MET A 186 4.54 22.19 31.98
N SER A 187 5.80 22.12 31.51
CA SER A 187 6.98 22.45 32.32
C SER A 187 6.97 23.92 32.79
N ALA A 188 6.69 24.85 31.89
CA ALA A 188 6.63 26.26 32.23
C ALA A 188 5.56 26.59 33.29
N CYS A 189 4.37 25.96 33.18
CA CYS A 189 3.32 26.11 34.19
C CYS A 189 3.75 25.56 35.55
N MET A 190 4.33 24.35 35.58
CA MET A 190 4.76 23.73 36.85
C MET A 190 5.93 24.48 37.50
N GLU A 191 6.91 24.94 36.71
CA GLU A 191 8.00 25.75 37.20
C GLU A 191 7.49 27.07 37.83
N GLY A 192 6.52 27.74 37.19
CA GLY A 192 5.85 28.93 37.73
C GLY A 192 5.18 28.70 39.08
N ARG A 193 4.76 27.44 39.34
CA ARG A 193 4.16 27.01 40.64
C ARG A 193 5.19 26.51 41.67
N GLY A 194 6.46 26.50 41.32
CA GLY A 194 7.55 26.13 42.24
C GLY A 194 7.83 24.61 42.22
N TYR A 195 7.82 24.00 41.05
CA TYR A 195 8.32 22.67 40.85
C TYR A 195 9.59 22.70 40.01
N THR A 196 10.48 21.73 40.22
CA THR A 196 11.62 21.50 39.34
C THR A 196 11.23 20.39 38.33
N VAL A 197 11.56 20.59 37.09
CA VAL A 197 11.26 19.67 35.99
C VAL A 197 12.54 18.95 35.55
N LYS A 198 12.45 17.61 35.36
CA LYS A 198 13.53 16.81 34.83
C LYS A 198 13.05 15.89 33.71
#